data_26128676a4b3c5e1ff3c5718fb194aff
#
_entry.id   26128676a4b3c5e1ff3c5718fb194aff
#
_cell.length_a   1.000
_cell.length_b   1.000
_cell.length_c   1.000
_cell.angle_alpha   90.00
_cell.angle_beta   90.00
_cell.angle_gamma   90.00
#
_symmetry.space_group_name_H-M   'P 1'
#
loop_
_entity.id
_entity.type
_entity.pdbx_description
1 polymer ?
#
loop_
_entity_poly.entity_id
_entity_poly.type
_entity_poly.pdbx_seq_one_letter_code
_entity_poly.pdbx_strand_id
1 'polypeptide(L)'
;MKLLIVIDMQNDFIDGSLGTKEAVAIVPNVAKKIAKVRAAGDTVVFTRDTHQSNYLKTQEGKNLPVLHCVEGSDGWQISSKLEVGESRIFDKPSFGSMELADYAATLRDLKEIELVGLCTGICVISNAFILKAKLPEVKITVDASCCACVTPESHKTALSAMKLCQIKVIGEKEKPQKNNGGVYKLYTELKGFKPKIHRTFLIKKNMPMLSLASCMISMFDGNASHIYDFDVPSENLNLQVYIDEEMNASDDEFAIEHKHIQPRKHGDVRNYKVKDCLKKVGDTITFTYDFGDGWTFPIRLEEIIDDEVYEEASPLVLDGEGLGIIEDVGGVGAMSDCVKAFEKKSGDDYESYSEWLGIKNLDITYFNKSAVNKSLKKEIKAIDKAYKTME
;
A
#
# COMPACT_ATOMS: atom_id res chain seq x y z
N MET A 1 10.92 -2.92 -38.97
CA MET A 1 10.28 -1.60 -38.93
C MET A 1 9.50 -1.49 -37.63
N LYS A 2 9.56 -0.33 -37.03
CA LYS A 2 8.76 0.05 -35.85
C LYS A 2 7.71 1.08 -36.25
N LEU A 3 6.53 1.02 -35.64
CA LEU A 3 5.47 2.02 -35.78
C LEU A 3 5.25 2.72 -34.46
N LEU A 4 5.49 4.02 -34.40
CA LEU A 4 5.10 4.86 -33.27
C LEU A 4 3.71 5.46 -33.53
N ILE A 5 2.78 5.27 -32.62
CA ILE A 5 1.44 5.83 -32.66
C ILE A 5 1.31 6.87 -31.55
N VAL A 6 1.09 8.12 -31.94
CA VAL A 6 0.89 9.24 -31.03
C VAL A 6 -0.61 9.49 -30.90
N ILE A 7 -1.16 9.10 -29.76
CA ILE A 7 -2.60 9.09 -29.50
C ILE A 7 -3.05 10.43 -28.93
N ASP A 8 -3.94 11.12 -29.65
CA ASP A 8 -4.76 12.23 -29.24
C ASP A 8 -4.02 13.33 -28.45
N MET A 9 -2.84 13.69 -28.91
CA MET A 9 -2.07 14.79 -28.31
C MET A 9 -2.58 16.15 -28.81
N GLN A 10 -3.90 16.38 -28.58
CA GLN A 10 -4.67 17.54 -29.01
C GLN A 10 -4.71 18.61 -27.90
N ASN A 11 -4.94 19.87 -28.30
CA ASN A 11 -4.94 21.00 -27.36
C ASN A 11 -5.98 20.82 -26.25
N ASP A 12 -7.20 20.35 -26.57
CA ASP A 12 -8.25 20.14 -25.57
C ASP A 12 -7.89 19.14 -24.50
N PHE A 13 -7.09 18.11 -24.79
CA PHE A 13 -6.64 17.11 -23.83
C PHE A 13 -5.36 17.50 -23.09
N ILE A 14 -4.58 18.46 -23.61
CA ILE A 14 -3.32 18.87 -22.99
C ILE A 14 -3.57 20.00 -21.98
N ASP A 15 -4.05 21.14 -22.46
CA ASP A 15 -4.25 22.37 -21.67
C ASP A 15 -5.57 23.10 -21.98
N GLY A 16 -6.47 22.49 -22.80
CA GLY A 16 -7.81 22.99 -23.14
C GLY A 16 -8.90 22.44 -22.21
N SER A 17 -10.10 22.17 -22.78
CA SER A 17 -11.33 21.88 -22.03
C SER A 17 -11.27 20.64 -21.14
N LEU A 18 -10.45 19.66 -21.47
CA LEU A 18 -10.18 18.43 -20.70
C LEU A 18 -8.70 18.32 -20.27
N GLY A 19 -7.98 19.43 -20.29
CA GLY A 19 -6.55 19.48 -19.99
C GLY A 19 -6.23 19.14 -18.53
N THR A 20 -5.06 18.54 -18.31
CA THR A 20 -4.54 18.19 -16.99
C THR A 20 -3.05 18.55 -16.87
N LYS A 21 -2.57 18.79 -15.64
CA LYS A 21 -1.15 19.02 -15.40
C LYS A 21 -0.29 17.81 -15.81
N GLU A 22 -0.83 16.59 -15.70
CA GLU A 22 -0.22 15.36 -16.10
C GLU A 22 -0.05 15.30 -17.64
N ALA A 23 -1.06 15.72 -18.38
CA ALA A 23 -1.02 15.79 -19.84
C ALA A 23 0.01 16.82 -20.33
N VAL A 24 0.06 18.00 -19.72
CA VAL A 24 1.08 19.02 -20.04
C VAL A 24 2.50 18.48 -19.78
N ALA A 25 2.69 17.74 -18.69
CA ALA A 25 3.99 17.24 -18.26
C ALA A 25 4.62 16.23 -19.23
N ILE A 26 3.82 15.49 -20.01
CA ILE A 26 4.34 14.47 -20.95
C ILE A 26 4.72 15.04 -22.31
N VAL A 27 4.25 16.23 -22.69
CA VAL A 27 4.46 16.81 -24.04
C VAL A 27 5.94 16.84 -24.44
N PRO A 28 6.90 17.26 -23.58
CA PRO A 28 8.31 17.25 -23.94
C PRO A 28 8.87 15.85 -24.19
N ASN A 29 8.37 14.83 -23.46
CA ASN A 29 8.79 13.45 -23.61
C ASN A 29 8.28 12.87 -24.95
N VAL A 30 7.00 13.15 -25.28
CA VAL A 30 6.40 12.75 -26.56
C VAL A 30 7.15 13.40 -27.73
N ALA A 31 7.47 14.69 -27.66
CA ALA A 31 8.25 15.38 -28.69
C ALA A 31 9.63 14.72 -28.90
N LYS A 32 10.36 14.44 -27.83
CA LYS A 32 11.65 13.72 -27.90
C LYS A 32 11.50 12.32 -28.49
N LYS A 33 10.44 11.60 -28.16
CA LYS A 33 10.14 10.26 -28.68
C LYS A 33 9.92 10.30 -30.18
N ILE A 34 9.09 11.23 -30.67
CA ILE A 34 8.84 11.44 -32.12
C ILE A 34 10.16 11.68 -32.85
N ALA A 35 10.96 12.62 -32.38
CA ALA A 35 12.25 12.95 -33.00
C ALA A 35 13.19 11.74 -33.05
N LYS A 36 13.27 10.96 -31.94
CA LYS A 36 14.09 9.76 -31.88
C LYS A 36 13.67 8.68 -32.86
N VAL A 37 12.37 8.43 -33.00
CA VAL A 37 11.84 7.40 -33.90
C VAL A 37 12.05 7.78 -35.35
N ARG A 38 11.85 9.06 -35.69
CA ARG A 38 12.12 9.57 -37.04
C ARG A 38 13.62 9.49 -37.42
N ALA A 39 14.49 9.86 -36.49
CA ALA A 39 15.94 9.76 -36.73
C ALA A 39 16.41 8.32 -36.93
N ALA A 40 15.66 7.33 -36.45
CA ALA A 40 15.92 5.91 -36.71
C ALA A 40 15.34 5.40 -38.03
N GLY A 41 14.65 6.25 -38.80
CA GLY A 41 13.98 5.87 -40.06
C GLY A 41 12.71 5.07 -39.90
N ASP A 42 12.15 5.04 -38.68
CA ASP A 42 10.89 4.35 -38.35
C ASP A 42 9.67 5.26 -38.59
N THR A 43 8.49 4.65 -38.68
CA THR A 43 7.24 5.35 -39.04
C THR A 43 6.57 5.93 -37.82
N VAL A 44 6.06 7.18 -37.94
CA VAL A 44 5.25 7.86 -36.93
C VAL A 44 3.88 8.19 -37.53
N VAL A 45 2.82 7.89 -36.80
CA VAL A 45 1.44 8.28 -37.15
C VAL A 45 0.75 8.87 -35.94
N PHE A 46 -0.31 9.62 -36.19
CA PHE A 46 -1.08 10.31 -35.12
C PHE A 46 -2.54 9.89 -35.18
N THR A 47 -3.22 10.00 -34.04
CA THR A 47 -4.67 9.98 -34.00
C THR A 47 -5.19 11.33 -33.48
N ARG A 48 -6.43 11.66 -33.88
CA ARG A 48 -7.20 12.75 -33.30
C ARG A 48 -8.59 12.24 -32.93
N ASP A 49 -9.01 12.49 -31.71
CA ASP A 49 -10.39 12.38 -31.34
C ASP A 49 -11.18 13.45 -32.07
N THR A 50 -12.30 13.10 -32.71
CA THR A 50 -12.98 14.01 -33.63
C THR A 50 -14.48 13.95 -33.44
N HIS A 51 -15.02 15.02 -32.87
CA HIS A 51 -16.44 15.18 -32.63
C HIS A 51 -17.08 16.23 -33.52
N GLN A 52 -18.37 16.05 -33.78
CA GLN A 52 -19.18 17.02 -34.50
C GLN A 52 -19.85 17.99 -33.52
N SER A 53 -20.39 19.11 -34.06
CA SER A 53 -21.06 20.13 -33.24
C SER A 53 -22.26 19.61 -32.44
N ASN A 54 -22.80 18.46 -32.77
CA ASN A 54 -23.89 17.80 -32.05
C ASN A 54 -23.42 16.84 -30.93
N TYR A 55 -22.14 16.88 -30.54
CA TYR A 55 -21.52 16.00 -29.56
C TYR A 55 -22.37 15.78 -28.30
N LEU A 56 -22.92 16.82 -27.70
CA LEU A 56 -23.75 16.75 -26.48
C LEU A 56 -25.02 15.88 -26.64
N LYS A 57 -25.40 15.57 -27.90
CA LYS A 57 -26.53 14.67 -28.19
C LYS A 57 -26.12 13.23 -28.38
N THR A 58 -24.84 12.95 -28.48
CA THR A 58 -24.29 11.59 -28.60
C THR A 58 -24.36 10.83 -27.29
N GLN A 59 -24.13 9.50 -27.31
CA GLN A 59 -24.04 8.71 -26.11
C GLN A 59 -22.87 9.17 -25.23
N GLU A 60 -21.73 9.45 -25.82
CA GLU A 60 -20.54 9.93 -25.12
C GLU A 60 -20.78 11.30 -24.49
N GLY A 61 -21.32 12.24 -25.25
CA GLY A 61 -21.64 13.58 -24.76
C GLY A 61 -22.68 13.62 -23.64
N LYS A 62 -23.56 12.61 -23.53
CA LYS A 62 -24.46 12.46 -22.37
C LYS A 62 -23.73 11.99 -21.11
N ASN A 63 -22.68 11.19 -21.25
CA ASN A 63 -21.86 10.70 -20.13
C ASN A 63 -20.78 11.71 -19.73
N LEU A 64 -20.23 12.45 -20.68
CA LEU A 64 -19.24 13.50 -20.50
C LEU A 64 -19.71 14.81 -21.16
N PRO A 65 -20.54 15.63 -20.51
CA PRO A 65 -21.17 16.81 -21.12
C PRO A 65 -20.21 18.01 -21.21
N VAL A 66 -19.01 17.78 -21.73
CA VAL A 66 -17.98 18.81 -21.98
C VAL A 66 -17.63 18.79 -23.45
N LEU A 67 -17.93 19.87 -24.17
CA LEU A 67 -17.52 20.01 -25.57
C LEU A 67 -15.99 20.01 -25.66
N HIS A 68 -15.46 19.12 -26.49
CA HIS A 68 -14.04 18.97 -26.75
C HIS A 68 -13.80 18.39 -28.13
N CYS A 69 -12.64 18.60 -28.68
CA CYS A 69 -12.15 18.04 -29.95
C CYS A 69 -13.19 18.16 -31.09
N VAL A 70 -13.92 19.27 -31.13
CA VAL A 70 -14.88 19.53 -32.21
C VAL A 70 -14.11 19.82 -33.50
N GLU A 71 -14.44 19.11 -34.58
CA GLU A 71 -13.76 19.21 -35.86
C GLU A 71 -13.62 20.67 -36.32
N GLY A 72 -12.40 21.05 -36.70
CA GLY A 72 -12.06 22.41 -37.14
C GLY A 72 -11.80 23.43 -36.01
N SER A 73 -12.05 23.09 -34.73
CA SER A 73 -11.69 23.94 -33.62
C SER A 73 -10.21 23.95 -33.31
N ASP A 74 -9.74 24.97 -32.58
CA ASP A 74 -8.37 24.99 -32.07
C ASP A 74 -8.09 23.81 -31.09
N GLY A 75 -9.05 23.47 -30.25
CA GLY A 75 -8.98 22.35 -29.31
C GLY A 75 -8.78 20.99 -29.98
N TRP A 76 -9.31 20.81 -31.18
CA TRP A 76 -9.18 19.60 -31.99
C TRP A 76 -7.78 19.45 -32.61
N GLN A 77 -7.02 20.53 -32.80
CA GLN A 77 -5.70 20.48 -33.41
C GLN A 77 -4.71 19.73 -32.53
N ILE A 78 -3.81 18.97 -33.18
CA ILE A 78 -2.64 18.40 -32.50
C ILE A 78 -1.77 19.56 -32.02
N SER A 79 -1.27 19.48 -30.79
CA SER A 79 -0.45 20.53 -30.20
C SER A 79 0.73 20.92 -31.10
N SER A 80 0.88 22.21 -31.34
CA SER A 80 1.99 22.78 -32.13
C SER A 80 3.38 22.52 -31.51
N LYS A 81 3.43 22.05 -30.26
CA LYS A 81 4.68 21.62 -29.61
C LYS A 81 5.19 20.27 -30.12
N LEU A 82 4.40 19.58 -30.95
CA LEU A 82 4.75 18.29 -31.56
C LEU A 82 4.93 18.45 -33.05
N GLU A 83 6.00 17.88 -33.59
CA GLU A 83 6.26 17.88 -35.02
C GLU A 83 5.41 16.79 -35.69
N VAL A 84 4.34 17.16 -36.38
CA VAL A 84 3.50 16.25 -37.12
C VAL A 84 4.15 15.90 -38.48
N GLY A 85 4.72 16.90 -39.18
CA GLY A 85 5.32 16.70 -40.51
C GLY A 85 4.35 16.08 -41.50
N GLU A 86 4.84 15.17 -42.33
CA GLU A 86 4.05 14.39 -43.31
C GLU A 86 3.41 13.11 -42.74
N SER A 87 3.38 12.97 -41.40
CA SER A 87 2.80 11.79 -40.75
C SER A 87 1.30 11.67 -41.03
N ARG A 88 0.84 10.45 -41.32
CA ARG A 88 -0.59 10.18 -41.43
C ARG A 88 -1.31 10.44 -40.12
N ILE A 89 -2.47 11.08 -40.20
CA ILE A 89 -3.35 11.34 -39.04
C ILE A 89 -4.63 10.52 -39.26
N PHE A 90 -5.10 9.86 -38.21
CA PHE A 90 -6.35 9.11 -38.19
C PHE A 90 -7.36 9.85 -37.32
N ASP A 91 -8.39 10.38 -37.91
CA ASP A 91 -9.51 11.00 -37.21
C ASP A 91 -10.48 9.92 -36.78
N LYS A 92 -10.75 9.82 -35.48
CA LYS A 92 -11.58 8.78 -34.89
C LYS A 92 -12.78 9.37 -34.13
N PRO A 93 -13.99 8.83 -34.32
CA PRO A 93 -15.19 9.32 -33.66
C PRO A 93 -15.42 8.71 -32.25
N SER A 94 -14.47 7.97 -31.75
CA SER A 94 -14.54 7.24 -30.47
C SER A 94 -13.13 6.90 -29.97
N PHE A 95 -13.02 6.25 -28.82
CA PHE A 95 -11.76 5.99 -28.11
C PHE A 95 -10.73 5.19 -28.93
N GLY A 96 -11.15 4.21 -29.71
CA GLY A 96 -10.29 3.38 -30.53
C GLY A 96 -10.51 3.57 -32.03
N SER A 97 -9.53 3.22 -32.85
CA SER A 97 -9.58 3.33 -34.32
C SER A 97 -9.36 1.98 -35.00
N MET A 98 -10.40 1.46 -35.67
CA MET A 98 -10.27 0.28 -36.53
C MET A 98 -9.45 0.59 -37.80
N GLU A 99 -9.60 1.81 -38.35
CA GLU A 99 -8.83 2.26 -39.52
C GLU A 99 -7.33 2.27 -39.22
N LEU A 100 -6.92 2.73 -38.05
CA LEU A 100 -5.53 2.66 -37.59
C LEU A 100 -5.02 1.21 -37.57
N ALA A 101 -5.82 0.30 -37.01
CA ALA A 101 -5.45 -1.10 -36.92
C ALA A 101 -5.36 -1.78 -38.32
N ASP A 102 -6.28 -1.45 -39.22
CA ASP A 102 -6.24 -1.90 -40.60
C ASP A 102 -5.00 -1.36 -41.32
N TYR A 103 -4.68 -0.09 -41.16
CA TYR A 103 -3.44 0.48 -41.69
C TYR A 103 -2.20 -0.24 -41.14
N ALA A 104 -2.11 -0.45 -39.84
CA ALA A 104 -0.98 -1.15 -39.24
C ALA A 104 -0.80 -2.56 -39.83
N ALA A 105 -1.91 -3.25 -40.12
CA ALA A 105 -1.89 -4.58 -40.75
C ALA A 105 -1.39 -4.57 -42.23
N THR A 106 -1.40 -3.43 -42.91
CA THR A 106 -0.85 -3.32 -44.27
C THR A 106 0.67 -3.14 -44.29
N LEU A 107 1.28 -2.79 -43.16
CA LEU A 107 2.70 -2.49 -43.08
C LEU A 107 3.53 -3.79 -43.14
N ARG A 108 4.37 -3.90 -44.17
CA ARG A 108 5.28 -5.03 -44.32
C ARG A 108 6.41 -4.95 -43.32
N ASP A 109 6.84 -6.09 -42.81
CA ASP A 109 7.95 -6.22 -41.82
C ASP A 109 7.75 -5.44 -40.52
N LEU A 110 6.51 -5.20 -40.09
CA LEU A 110 6.17 -4.58 -38.84
C LEU A 110 6.52 -5.51 -37.67
N LYS A 111 7.52 -5.14 -36.86
CA LYS A 111 8.01 -5.94 -35.73
C LYS A 111 7.51 -5.44 -34.39
N GLU A 112 7.30 -4.13 -34.25
CA GLU A 112 6.91 -3.50 -33.00
C GLU A 112 6.00 -2.30 -33.26
N ILE A 113 4.97 -2.18 -32.45
CA ILE A 113 4.11 -1.00 -32.33
C ILE A 113 4.37 -0.39 -30.96
N GLU A 114 4.66 0.91 -30.91
CA GLU A 114 4.75 1.65 -29.66
C GLU A 114 3.68 2.72 -29.61
N LEU A 115 2.92 2.78 -28.49
CA LEU A 115 1.87 3.78 -28.27
C LEU A 115 2.33 4.78 -27.20
N VAL A 116 2.04 6.05 -27.46
CA VAL A 116 2.24 7.18 -26.54
C VAL A 116 1.04 8.13 -26.64
N GLY A 117 0.82 8.98 -25.65
CA GLY A 117 -0.21 10.03 -25.69
C GLY A 117 -1.31 9.92 -24.63
N LEU A 118 -2.51 10.36 -24.99
CA LEU A 118 -3.63 10.63 -24.09
C LEU A 118 -4.91 9.88 -24.51
N CYS A 119 -5.82 9.53 -23.59
CA CYS A 119 -5.50 9.28 -22.19
C CYS A 119 -5.14 7.81 -22.03
N THR A 120 -4.20 7.48 -21.15
CA THR A 120 -3.72 6.09 -20.94
C THR A 120 -4.85 5.10 -20.75
N GLY A 121 -5.85 5.46 -19.92
CA GLY A 121 -6.98 4.59 -19.54
C GLY A 121 -8.18 4.66 -20.48
N ILE A 122 -8.10 5.42 -21.55
CA ILE A 122 -9.22 5.63 -22.49
C ILE A 122 -8.73 5.32 -23.91
N CYS A 123 -8.17 6.28 -24.63
CA CYS A 123 -7.82 6.11 -26.02
C CYS A 123 -6.57 5.26 -26.23
N VAL A 124 -5.55 5.37 -25.36
CA VAL A 124 -4.32 4.56 -25.48
C VAL A 124 -4.63 3.08 -25.28
N ILE A 125 -5.31 2.71 -24.18
CA ILE A 125 -5.66 1.32 -23.87
C ILE A 125 -6.60 0.72 -24.93
N SER A 126 -7.58 1.50 -25.43
CA SER A 126 -8.52 1.06 -26.45
C SER A 126 -7.80 0.72 -27.76
N ASN A 127 -6.92 1.58 -28.23
CA ASN A 127 -6.12 1.31 -29.43
C ASN A 127 -5.14 0.16 -29.20
N ALA A 128 -4.51 0.06 -28.02
CA ALA A 128 -3.61 -1.04 -27.71
C ALA A 128 -4.30 -2.41 -27.77
N PHE A 129 -5.54 -2.52 -27.28
CA PHE A 129 -6.31 -3.77 -27.34
C PHE A 129 -6.80 -4.10 -28.74
N ILE A 130 -7.26 -3.10 -29.51
CA ILE A 130 -7.64 -3.29 -30.93
C ILE A 130 -6.44 -3.79 -31.74
N LEU A 131 -5.28 -3.16 -31.58
CA LEU A 131 -4.05 -3.56 -32.24
C LEU A 131 -3.59 -4.95 -31.80
N LYS A 132 -3.69 -5.29 -30.53
CA LYS A 132 -3.35 -6.64 -30.03
C LYS A 132 -4.29 -7.71 -30.57
N ALA A 133 -5.57 -7.43 -30.73
CA ALA A 133 -6.53 -8.34 -31.33
C ALA A 133 -6.30 -8.50 -32.84
N LYS A 134 -5.96 -7.41 -33.56
CA LYS A 134 -5.72 -7.40 -34.99
C LYS A 134 -4.39 -8.04 -35.40
N LEU A 135 -3.35 -7.83 -34.56
CA LEU A 135 -1.96 -8.22 -34.84
C LEU A 135 -1.37 -8.96 -33.62
N PRO A 136 -1.85 -10.17 -33.29
CA PRO A 136 -1.51 -10.88 -32.07
C PRO A 136 -0.01 -11.20 -31.95
N GLU A 137 0.69 -11.36 -33.05
CA GLU A 137 2.12 -11.72 -33.11
C GLU A 137 3.05 -10.49 -33.13
N VAL A 138 2.51 -9.28 -33.34
CA VAL A 138 3.30 -8.06 -33.31
C VAL A 138 3.49 -7.63 -31.85
N LYS A 139 4.71 -7.30 -31.49
CA LYS A 139 5.02 -6.77 -30.16
C LYS A 139 4.41 -5.39 -29.99
N ILE A 140 3.51 -5.25 -29.01
CA ILE A 140 2.89 -3.97 -28.65
C ILE A 140 3.51 -3.45 -27.37
N THR A 141 3.94 -2.21 -27.39
CA THR A 141 4.60 -1.51 -26.29
C THR A 141 3.86 -0.20 -25.98
N VAL A 142 3.68 0.14 -24.73
CA VAL A 142 3.20 1.46 -24.28
C VAL A 142 4.29 2.10 -23.44
N ASP A 143 4.68 3.34 -23.78
CA ASP A 143 5.65 4.09 -22.98
C ASP A 143 4.93 4.96 -21.95
N ALA A 144 4.90 4.50 -20.71
CA ALA A 144 4.24 5.18 -19.60
C ALA A 144 4.80 6.60 -19.34
N SER A 145 6.09 6.84 -19.64
CA SER A 145 6.70 8.17 -19.47
C SER A 145 6.22 9.20 -20.50
N CYS A 146 5.59 8.70 -21.57
CA CYS A 146 5.00 9.46 -22.67
C CYS A 146 3.48 9.34 -22.71
N CYS A 147 2.85 8.84 -21.64
CA CYS A 147 1.40 8.73 -21.48
C CYS A 147 0.93 9.38 -20.20
N ALA A 148 -0.27 9.94 -20.19
CA ALA A 148 -0.96 10.44 -19.01
C ALA A 148 -2.45 10.09 -19.04
N CYS A 149 -3.11 10.12 -17.89
CA CYS A 149 -4.55 9.92 -17.77
C CYS A 149 -5.17 11.03 -16.92
N VAL A 150 -6.49 10.99 -16.75
CA VAL A 150 -7.25 11.98 -15.97
C VAL A 150 -6.70 12.07 -14.53
N THR A 151 -6.31 10.94 -13.93
CA THR A 151 -5.64 10.89 -12.64
C THR A 151 -4.44 9.94 -12.66
N PRO A 152 -3.46 10.09 -11.76
CA PRO A 152 -2.36 9.13 -11.62
C PRO A 152 -2.84 7.70 -11.33
N GLU A 153 -3.92 7.52 -10.58
CA GLU A 153 -4.51 6.23 -10.24
C GLU A 153 -5.09 5.54 -11.48
N SER A 154 -5.86 6.29 -12.30
CA SER A 154 -6.43 5.76 -13.54
C SER A 154 -5.33 5.39 -14.55
N HIS A 155 -4.23 6.17 -14.60
CA HIS A 155 -3.05 5.84 -15.39
C HIS A 155 -2.45 4.48 -14.97
N LYS A 156 -2.19 4.30 -13.68
CA LYS A 156 -1.62 3.06 -13.12
C LYS A 156 -2.53 1.84 -13.36
N THR A 157 -3.84 2.00 -13.16
CA THR A 157 -4.82 0.95 -13.38
C THR A 157 -4.82 0.48 -14.84
N ALA A 158 -4.79 1.42 -15.79
CA ALA A 158 -4.75 1.11 -17.20
C ALA A 158 -3.46 0.40 -17.61
N LEU A 159 -2.30 0.84 -17.12
CA LEU A 159 -1.03 0.16 -17.37
C LEU A 159 -1.04 -1.28 -16.82
N SER A 160 -1.61 -1.48 -15.65
CA SER A 160 -1.74 -2.82 -15.06
C SER A 160 -2.64 -3.73 -15.91
N ALA A 161 -3.79 -3.22 -16.38
CA ALA A 161 -4.69 -3.97 -17.27
C ALA A 161 -4.01 -4.35 -18.59
N MET A 162 -3.24 -3.43 -19.20
CA MET A 162 -2.49 -3.71 -20.43
C MET A 162 -1.42 -4.78 -20.22
N LYS A 163 -0.71 -4.80 -19.10
CA LYS A 163 0.27 -5.84 -18.75
C LYS A 163 -0.38 -7.23 -18.66
N LEU A 164 -1.57 -7.33 -18.04
CA LEU A 164 -2.32 -8.59 -17.97
C LEU A 164 -2.65 -9.13 -19.38
N CYS A 165 -2.89 -8.24 -20.35
CA CYS A 165 -3.16 -8.59 -21.74
C CYS A 165 -1.88 -8.71 -22.59
N GLN A 166 -0.70 -8.91 -21.97
CA GLN A 166 0.59 -9.11 -22.64
C GLN A 166 1.07 -7.92 -23.50
N ILE A 167 0.61 -6.71 -23.19
CA ILE A 167 1.16 -5.48 -23.76
C ILE A 167 2.35 -5.06 -22.90
N LYS A 168 3.51 -4.85 -23.54
CA LYS A 168 4.70 -4.42 -22.83
C LYS A 168 4.57 -2.97 -22.36
N VAL A 169 4.77 -2.69 -21.09
CA VAL A 169 4.85 -1.33 -20.56
C VAL A 169 6.32 -1.00 -20.28
N ILE A 170 6.76 0.16 -20.75
CA ILE A 170 8.10 0.71 -20.51
C ILE A 170 7.96 2.14 -19.98
N GLY A 171 9.06 2.72 -19.48
CA GLY A 171 9.08 4.13 -19.05
C GLY A 171 8.19 4.43 -17.85
N GLU A 172 7.66 3.41 -17.18
CA GLU A 172 7.10 3.65 -15.86
C GLU A 172 8.22 4.32 -15.05
N LYS A 173 7.91 5.47 -14.46
CA LYS A 173 8.80 5.95 -13.41
C LYS A 173 8.80 4.81 -12.40
N GLU A 174 9.88 4.03 -12.37
CA GLU A 174 10.19 3.32 -11.16
C GLU A 174 10.04 4.41 -10.11
N LYS A 175 9.04 4.26 -9.22
CA LYS A 175 9.14 4.95 -7.96
C LYS A 175 10.58 4.69 -7.57
N PRO A 176 11.38 5.71 -7.17
CA PRO A 176 12.61 5.36 -6.47
C PRO A 176 12.13 4.28 -5.55
N GLN A 177 12.67 3.07 -5.69
CA GLN A 177 12.41 2.03 -4.72
C GLN A 177 12.69 2.75 -3.43
N LYS A 178 11.63 3.26 -2.80
CA LYS A 178 11.69 3.51 -1.38
C LYS A 178 11.97 2.10 -0.91
N ASN A 179 13.27 1.78 -0.77
CA ASN A 179 13.76 0.54 -0.20
C ASN A 179 13.25 0.35 1.22
N ASN A 180 12.10 0.94 1.51
CA ASN A 180 11.50 1.10 2.81
C ASN A 180 9.96 1.05 2.81
N GLY A 181 9.24 0.95 1.69
CA GLY A 181 7.79 0.77 1.66
C GLY A 181 7.41 -0.71 1.83
N GLY A 182 6.21 -0.95 2.28
CA GLY A 182 5.61 -2.26 2.48
C GLY A 182 4.99 -2.36 3.86
N VAL A 183 3.92 -3.10 3.90
CA VAL A 183 3.10 -3.30 5.09
C VAL A 183 3.19 -4.76 5.49
N TYR A 184 3.33 -5.01 6.77
CA TYR A 184 3.23 -6.32 7.38
C TYR A 184 1.82 -6.52 7.93
N LYS A 185 1.19 -7.62 7.55
CA LYS A 185 0.02 -8.14 8.22
C LYS A 185 0.48 -9.07 9.33
N LEU A 186 0.19 -8.66 10.54
CA LEU A 186 0.57 -9.38 11.76
C LEU A 186 -0.65 -9.98 12.44
N TYR A 187 -0.45 -11.14 13.03
CA TYR A 187 -1.37 -11.79 13.91
C TYR A 187 -0.77 -11.92 15.31
N THR A 188 -1.56 -11.68 16.35
CA THR A 188 -1.16 -11.84 17.74
C THR A 188 -2.34 -12.24 18.61
N GLU A 189 -2.06 -12.96 19.71
CA GLU A 189 -3.05 -13.35 20.70
C GLU A 189 -2.45 -13.33 22.11
N LEU A 190 -3.28 -13.09 23.13
CA LEU A 190 -2.88 -13.21 24.51
C LEU A 190 -2.64 -14.68 24.83
N LYS A 191 -1.39 -15.02 25.16
CA LYS A 191 -0.97 -16.39 25.44
C LYS A 191 -1.58 -16.90 26.75
N GLY A 192 -2.14 -18.10 26.71
CA GLY A 192 -2.58 -18.83 27.89
C GLY A 192 -3.98 -18.43 28.41
N PHE A 193 -4.66 -17.45 27.81
CA PHE A 193 -6.01 -17.02 28.20
C PHE A 193 -7.12 -17.65 27.34
N LYS A 194 -8.29 -17.87 27.93
CA LYS A 194 -9.52 -18.28 27.26
C LYS A 194 -10.72 -17.56 27.85
N PRO A 195 -11.70 -17.09 27.06
CA PRO A 195 -11.76 -17.20 25.59
C PRO A 195 -10.63 -16.48 24.89
N LYS A 196 -10.42 -16.76 23.62
CA LYS A 196 -9.30 -16.20 22.84
C LYS A 196 -9.41 -14.67 22.71
N ILE A 197 -8.34 -13.98 23.02
CA ILE A 197 -8.19 -12.53 22.82
C ILE A 197 -7.10 -12.34 21.77
N HIS A 198 -7.46 -11.81 20.58
CA HIS A 198 -6.51 -11.70 19.48
C HIS A 198 -6.71 -10.44 18.64
N ARG A 199 -5.70 -10.08 17.87
CA ARG A 199 -5.74 -9.01 16.86
C ARG A 199 -5.02 -9.44 15.60
N THR A 200 -5.60 -9.11 14.43
CA THR A 200 -4.94 -9.11 13.12
C THR A 200 -4.83 -7.66 12.67
N PHE A 201 -3.63 -7.20 12.36
CA PHE A 201 -3.41 -5.78 12.11
C PHE A 201 -2.29 -5.53 11.08
N LEU A 202 -2.33 -4.34 10.48
CA LEU A 202 -1.34 -3.86 9.53
C LEU A 202 -0.43 -2.82 10.16
N ILE A 203 0.87 -2.93 9.90
CA ILE A 203 1.87 -1.92 10.26
C ILE A 203 2.87 -1.73 9.14
N LYS A 204 3.53 -0.57 9.09
CA LYS A 204 4.64 -0.37 8.18
C LYS A 204 5.84 -1.23 8.60
N LYS A 205 6.46 -1.95 7.67
CA LYS A 205 7.66 -2.77 7.97
C LYS A 205 8.82 -1.97 8.57
N ASN A 206 8.86 -0.66 8.30
CA ASN A 206 9.86 0.26 8.86
C ASN A 206 9.42 0.95 10.16
N MET A 207 8.28 0.56 10.74
CA MET A 207 7.86 1.05 12.03
C MET A 207 8.94 0.74 13.08
N PRO A 208 9.31 1.70 13.97
CA PRO A 208 10.19 1.42 15.10
C PRO A 208 9.60 0.33 16.00
N MET A 209 10.43 -0.52 16.61
CA MET A 209 9.97 -1.51 17.58
C MET A 209 9.31 -0.86 18.79
N LEU A 210 9.77 0.32 19.21
CA LEU A 210 9.09 1.16 20.22
C LEU A 210 7.62 1.41 19.84
N SER A 211 7.36 1.82 18.59
CA SER A 211 6.00 2.10 18.12
C SER A 211 5.15 0.84 17.96
N LEU A 212 5.78 -0.32 17.67
CA LEU A 212 5.08 -1.61 17.70
C LEU A 212 4.63 -1.94 19.13
N ALA A 213 5.48 -1.74 20.13
CA ALA A 213 5.09 -1.92 21.53
C ALA A 213 3.91 -1.02 21.92
N SER A 214 4.00 0.27 21.56
CA SER A 214 2.90 1.23 21.80
C SER A 214 1.60 0.81 21.08
N CYS A 215 1.71 0.23 19.89
CA CYS A 215 0.58 -0.33 19.16
C CYS A 215 -0.03 -1.53 19.89
N MET A 216 0.80 -2.44 20.40
CA MET A 216 0.36 -3.60 21.18
C MET A 216 -0.34 -3.17 22.47
N ILE A 217 0.26 -2.28 23.26
CA ILE A 217 -0.30 -1.75 24.50
C ILE A 217 -1.68 -1.12 24.23
N SER A 218 -1.77 -0.24 23.24
CA SER A 218 -3.04 0.42 22.87
C SER A 218 -4.12 -0.55 22.38
N MET A 219 -3.77 -1.57 21.58
CA MET A 219 -4.74 -2.55 21.05
C MET A 219 -5.29 -3.52 22.12
N PHE A 220 -4.59 -3.69 23.22
CA PHE A 220 -4.95 -4.60 24.31
C PHE A 220 -5.27 -3.88 25.62
N ASP A 221 -5.66 -2.60 25.54
CA ASP A 221 -6.13 -1.78 26.67
C ASP A 221 -5.10 -1.59 27.81
N GLY A 222 -3.80 -1.72 27.51
CA GLY A 222 -2.72 -1.41 28.45
C GLY A 222 -2.57 0.10 28.65
N ASN A 223 -2.20 0.50 29.85
CA ASN A 223 -2.08 1.90 30.27
C ASN A 223 -0.67 2.51 30.11
N ALA A 224 0.29 1.70 29.64
CA ALA A 224 1.69 2.08 29.44
C ALA A 224 2.44 2.48 30.73
N SER A 225 2.06 1.94 31.87
CA SER A 225 2.71 2.18 33.18
C SER A 225 3.86 1.22 33.48
N HIS A 226 4.02 0.15 32.74
CA HIS A 226 4.98 -0.91 32.93
C HIS A 226 6.03 -1.00 31.84
N ILE A 227 7.18 -1.61 32.14
CA ILE A 227 8.24 -1.92 31.17
C ILE A 227 7.86 -3.16 30.36
N TYR A 228 8.55 -3.33 29.22
CA TYR A 228 8.30 -4.43 28.28
C TYR A 228 9.57 -4.84 27.56
N ASP A 229 9.51 -6.02 26.94
CA ASP A 229 10.53 -6.49 26.01
C ASP A 229 9.96 -7.17 24.76
N PHE A 230 10.84 -7.42 23.80
CA PHE A 230 10.59 -8.31 22.68
C PHE A 230 11.64 -9.42 22.65
N ASP A 231 11.21 -10.65 22.66
CA ASP A 231 12.03 -11.80 22.32
C ASP A 231 12.02 -12.03 20.81
N VAL A 232 13.21 -12.06 20.18
CA VAL A 232 13.44 -12.28 18.75
C VAL A 232 14.29 -13.55 18.58
N PRO A 233 13.69 -14.76 18.61
CA PRO A 233 14.42 -16.02 18.63
C PRO A 233 15.30 -16.22 17.40
N SER A 234 14.88 -15.77 16.21
CA SER A 234 15.63 -15.90 14.96
C SER A 234 16.99 -15.19 14.98
N GLU A 235 17.17 -14.19 15.86
CA GLU A 235 18.38 -13.40 15.97
C GLU A 235 19.13 -13.64 17.30
N ASN A 236 18.61 -14.51 18.17
CA ASN A 236 19.03 -14.68 19.56
C ASN A 236 19.14 -13.33 20.27
N LEU A 237 18.07 -12.51 20.15
CA LEU A 237 18.05 -11.12 20.56
C LEU A 237 16.84 -10.85 21.47
N ASN A 238 17.10 -10.13 22.57
CA ASN A 238 16.08 -9.53 23.42
C ASN A 238 16.16 -8.01 23.26
N LEU A 239 15.03 -7.37 22.96
CA LEU A 239 14.93 -5.92 22.82
C LEU A 239 14.16 -5.36 24.01
N GLN A 240 14.79 -4.49 24.77
CA GLN A 240 14.26 -3.91 26.00
C GLN A 240 13.98 -2.42 25.82
N VAL A 241 12.94 -1.92 26.49
CA VAL A 241 12.69 -0.47 26.57
C VAL A 241 13.63 0.18 27.59
N TYR A 242 14.03 -0.56 28.59
CA TYR A 242 15.04 -0.21 29.58
C TYR A 242 16.04 -1.35 29.66
N ILE A 243 17.34 -1.04 29.50
CA ILE A 243 18.40 -2.05 29.55
C ILE A 243 18.84 -2.19 31.01
N ASP A 244 18.55 -3.33 31.61
CA ASP A 244 19.01 -3.69 32.94
C ASP A 244 20.31 -4.49 32.81
N GLU A 245 21.45 -3.84 33.11
CA GLU A 245 22.76 -4.46 32.99
C GLU A 245 22.97 -5.59 33.98
N GLU A 246 22.37 -5.52 35.19
CA GLU A 246 22.51 -6.58 36.19
C GLU A 246 21.72 -7.84 35.81
N MET A 247 20.49 -7.67 35.33
CA MET A 247 19.67 -8.78 34.84
C MET A 247 20.30 -9.43 33.60
N ASN A 248 20.81 -8.63 32.67
CA ASN A 248 21.49 -9.13 31.49
C ASN A 248 22.78 -9.88 31.83
N ALA A 249 23.54 -9.41 32.82
CA ALA A 249 24.74 -10.10 33.30
C ALA A 249 24.43 -11.48 33.93
N SER A 250 23.33 -11.60 34.65
CA SER A 250 22.90 -12.90 35.23
C SER A 250 22.50 -13.91 34.16
N ASP A 251 21.86 -13.49 33.08
CA ASP A 251 21.53 -14.33 31.94
C ASP A 251 22.80 -14.79 31.20
N ASP A 252 23.79 -13.93 31.08
CA ASP A 252 25.08 -14.26 30.47
C ASP A 252 25.90 -15.21 31.34
N GLU A 253 25.92 -15.04 32.67
CA GLU A 253 26.57 -15.98 33.60
C GLU A 253 25.92 -17.36 33.54
N PHE A 254 24.58 -17.42 33.52
CA PHE A 254 23.87 -18.71 33.36
C PHE A 254 24.20 -19.39 32.03
N ALA A 255 24.32 -18.67 30.93
CA ALA A 255 24.71 -19.20 29.62
C ALA A 255 26.16 -19.67 29.61
N ILE A 256 27.07 -18.99 30.33
CA ILE A 256 28.49 -19.37 30.45
C ILE A 256 28.63 -20.68 31.28
N GLU A 257 27.88 -20.83 32.37
CA GLU A 257 27.86 -22.06 33.16
C GLU A 257 27.32 -23.25 32.35
N HIS A 258 26.34 -23.01 31.50
CA HIS A 258 25.68 -24.02 30.64
C HIS A 258 26.26 -23.99 29.23
N LYS A 259 27.47 -24.51 29.01
CA LYS A 259 28.28 -24.49 27.76
C LYS A 259 27.57 -24.79 26.42
N HIS A 260 26.30 -25.10 26.43
CA HIS A 260 25.45 -25.35 25.23
C HIS A 260 24.49 -24.21 24.90
N ILE A 261 24.41 -23.19 25.77
CA ILE A 261 23.53 -22.02 25.58
C ILE A 261 24.43 -20.88 25.14
N GLN A 262 24.10 -20.28 23.98
CA GLN A 262 24.80 -19.07 23.55
C GLN A 262 24.27 -17.85 24.33
N PRO A 263 25.16 -16.98 24.83
CA PRO A 263 24.75 -15.72 25.43
C PRO A 263 23.76 -14.96 24.53
N ARG A 264 22.73 -14.41 25.14
CA ARG A 264 21.69 -13.70 24.43
C ARG A 264 22.16 -12.29 24.10
N LYS A 265 21.87 -11.79 22.91
CA LYS A 265 22.10 -10.39 22.58
C LYS A 265 21.00 -9.54 23.22
N HIS A 266 21.38 -8.40 23.77
CA HIS A 266 20.44 -7.41 24.29
C HIS A 266 20.52 -6.13 23.47
N GLY A 267 19.39 -5.46 23.28
CA GLY A 267 19.32 -4.25 22.48
C GLY A 267 18.18 -3.31 22.92
N ASP A 268 18.35 -2.03 22.67
CA ASP A 268 17.35 -1.03 22.92
C ASP A 268 16.30 -1.01 21.79
N VAL A 269 15.01 -1.16 22.13
CA VAL A 269 13.89 -1.14 21.17
C VAL A 269 13.87 0.10 20.27
N ARG A 270 14.44 1.22 20.77
CA ARG A 270 14.51 2.49 20.04
C ARG A 270 15.39 2.43 18.79
N ASN A 271 16.35 1.49 18.75
CA ASN A 271 17.34 1.35 17.69
C ASN A 271 16.93 0.35 16.58
N TYR A 272 15.82 -0.36 16.75
CA TYR A 272 15.37 -1.41 15.82
C TYR A 272 14.04 -1.05 15.14
N LYS A 273 13.84 -1.63 13.97
CA LYS A 273 12.59 -1.56 13.21
C LYS A 273 11.98 -2.96 13.08
N VAL A 274 10.69 -3.04 12.86
CA VAL A 274 9.98 -4.33 12.75
C VAL A 274 10.60 -5.25 11.71
N LYS A 275 11.05 -4.71 10.57
CA LYS A 275 11.73 -5.49 9.51
C LYS A 275 13.06 -6.11 9.94
N ASP A 276 13.69 -5.59 10.96
CA ASP A 276 14.95 -6.13 11.48
C ASP A 276 14.71 -7.39 12.31
N CYS A 277 13.50 -7.54 12.85
CA CYS A 277 13.06 -8.64 13.70
C CYS A 277 12.18 -9.67 12.98
N LEU A 278 11.38 -9.25 11.99
CA LEU A 278 10.49 -10.08 11.19
C LEU A 278 10.90 -9.94 9.71
N LYS A 279 11.53 -10.98 9.14
CA LYS A 279 12.16 -10.93 7.80
C LYS A 279 11.35 -11.65 6.72
N LYS A 280 10.63 -12.71 7.07
CA LYS A 280 9.83 -13.53 6.15
C LYS A 280 8.53 -13.98 6.78
N VAL A 281 7.55 -14.27 5.96
CA VAL A 281 6.27 -14.84 6.39
C VAL A 281 6.51 -16.11 7.22
N GLY A 282 5.84 -16.19 8.36
CA GLY A 282 5.99 -17.23 9.35
C GLY A 282 6.94 -16.88 10.51
N ASP A 283 7.75 -15.82 10.38
CA ASP A 283 8.58 -15.37 11.50
C ASP A 283 7.69 -14.93 12.66
N THR A 284 8.16 -15.24 13.89
CA THR A 284 7.45 -14.93 15.13
C THR A 284 8.41 -14.28 16.11
N ILE A 285 7.95 -13.23 16.76
CA ILE A 285 8.57 -12.59 17.93
C ILE A 285 7.59 -12.64 19.09
N THR A 286 8.05 -12.47 20.31
CA THR A 286 7.19 -12.43 21.48
C THR A 286 7.30 -11.07 22.16
N PHE A 287 6.17 -10.42 22.40
CA PHE A 287 6.05 -9.19 23.19
C PHE A 287 5.62 -9.57 24.60
N THR A 288 6.36 -9.13 25.61
CA THR A 288 6.00 -9.29 27.01
C THR A 288 5.87 -7.91 27.63
N TYR A 289 4.71 -7.62 28.21
CA TYR A 289 4.41 -6.37 28.87
C TYR A 289 4.09 -6.64 30.33
N ASP A 290 4.57 -5.78 31.22
CA ASP A 290 4.49 -5.93 32.66
C ASP A 290 5.08 -7.26 33.18
N PHE A 291 6.33 -7.25 33.61
CA PHE A 291 7.02 -8.46 34.05
C PHE A 291 6.42 -9.04 35.38
N GLY A 292 5.64 -8.24 36.13
CA GLY A 292 4.89 -8.69 37.31
C GLY A 292 3.70 -9.57 36.91
N ASP A 293 2.87 -9.10 36.00
CA ASP A 293 1.70 -9.80 35.48
C ASP A 293 2.03 -10.76 34.31
N GLY A 294 3.11 -10.50 33.62
CA GLY A 294 3.64 -11.38 32.55
C GLY A 294 2.76 -11.47 31.31
N TRP A 295 2.13 -10.37 30.88
CA TRP A 295 1.29 -10.35 29.69
C TRP A 295 2.10 -10.67 28.43
N THR A 296 1.89 -11.86 27.87
CA THR A 296 2.71 -12.40 26.78
C THR A 296 1.92 -12.55 25.50
N PHE A 297 2.44 -12.00 24.41
CA PHE A 297 1.81 -11.94 23.08
C PHE A 297 2.79 -12.42 22.00
N PRO A 298 2.69 -13.66 21.50
CA PRO A 298 3.34 -14.05 20.26
C PRO A 298 2.82 -13.25 19.09
N ILE A 299 3.72 -12.63 18.31
CA ILE A 299 3.40 -11.83 17.12
C ILE A 299 3.96 -12.55 15.90
N ARG A 300 3.09 -12.98 14.99
CA ARG A 300 3.47 -13.70 13.77
C ARG A 300 3.29 -12.83 12.53
N LEU A 301 4.28 -12.80 11.64
CA LEU A 301 4.17 -12.21 10.31
C LEU A 301 3.38 -13.16 9.39
N GLU A 302 2.18 -12.77 9.00
CA GLU A 302 1.30 -13.56 8.13
C GLU A 302 1.47 -13.24 6.65
N GLU A 303 1.70 -11.96 6.32
CA GLU A 303 1.74 -11.50 4.94
C GLU A 303 2.60 -10.24 4.80
N ILE A 304 3.28 -10.11 3.66
CA ILE A 304 4.00 -8.89 3.27
C ILE A 304 3.23 -8.27 2.10
N ILE A 305 2.71 -7.07 2.31
CA ILE A 305 1.84 -6.37 1.36
C ILE A 305 2.60 -5.17 0.81
N ASP A 306 2.73 -5.09 -0.51
CA ASP A 306 3.30 -3.94 -1.22
C ASP A 306 2.18 -3.13 -1.88
N ASP A 307 1.43 -2.42 -1.05
CA ASP A 307 0.28 -1.60 -1.46
C ASP A 307 0.27 -0.26 -0.71
N GLU A 308 0.25 0.84 -1.46
CA GLU A 308 0.29 2.21 -0.90
C GLU A 308 -0.94 2.56 -0.08
N VAL A 309 -2.11 2.06 -0.46
CA VAL A 309 -3.36 2.33 0.27
C VAL A 309 -3.26 1.78 1.69
N TYR A 310 -2.73 0.56 1.83
CA TYR A 310 -2.49 -0.03 3.15
C TYR A 310 -1.33 0.63 3.89
N GLU A 311 -0.31 1.12 3.17
CA GLU A 311 0.80 1.86 3.78
C GLU A 311 0.33 3.19 4.40
N GLU A 312 -0.57 3.92 3.74
CA GLU A 312 -1.16 5.15 4.26
C GLU A 312 -2.13 4.90 5.43
N ALA A 313 -2.92 3.82 5.35
CA ALA A 313 -3.86 3.43 6.38
C ALA A 313 -3.16 2.94 7.66
N SER A 314 -1.96 2.36 7.58
CA SER A 314 -1.23 1.77 8.71
C SER A 314 -0.82 2.79 9.79
N PRO A 315 -0.84 2.42 11.09
CA PRO A 315 -1.33 1.16 11.65
C PRO A 315 -2.85 1.02 11.55
N LEU A 316 -3.34 -0.20 11.31
CA LEU A 316 -4.76 -0.49 11.13
C LEU A 316 -5.11 -1.89 11.62
N VAL A 317 -6.04 -2.01 12.55
CA VAL A 317 -6.59 -3.30 12.98
C VAL A 317 -7.62 -3.78 11.96
N LEU A 318 -7.39 -4.98 11.41
CA LEU A 318 -8.26 -5.61 10.42
C LEU A 318 -9.35 -6.46 11.07
N ASP A 319 -8.96 -7.20 12.12
CA ASP A 319 -9.81 -8.13 12.83
C ASP A 319 -9.35 -8.31 14.28
N GLY A 320 -10.25 -8.76 15.16
CA GLY A 320 -9.93 -9.03 16.54
C GLY A 320 -11.13 -9.50 17.34
N GLU A 321 -10.84 -10.10 18.48
CA GLU A 321 -11.82 -10.61 19.44
C GLU A 321 -11.29 -10.43 20.86
N GLY A 322 -12.20 -10.22 21.79
CA GLY A 322 -11.89 -10.07 23.21
C GLY A 322 -11.42 -8.67 23.63
N LEU A 323 -11.67 -8.33 24.88
CA LEU A 323 -11.47 -7.01 25.47
C LEU A 323 -10.02 -6.54 25.38
N GLY A 324 -9.10 -7.23 26.00
CA GLY A 324 -7.69 -6.88 26.15
C GLY A 324 -7.16 -7.45 27.46
N ILE A 325 -6.23 -6.77 28.10
CA ILE A 325 -5.77 -7.08 29.45
C ILE A 325 -6.55 -6.28 30.49
N ILE A 326 -6.52 -6.76 31.74
CA ILE A 326 -6.96 -5.98 32.92
C ILE A 326 -5.70 -5.67 33.68
N GLU A 327 -5.27 -4.41 33.63
CA GLU A 327 -4.06 -3.94 34.30
C GLU A 327 -4.07 -4.25 35.79
N ASP A 328 -2.91 -4.64 36.33
CA ASP A 328 -2.67 -4.90 37.76
C ASP A 328 -3.54 -6.02 38.37
N VAL A 329 -4.17 -6.86 37.55
CA VAL A 329 -5.04 -7.95 38.06
C VAL A 329 -4.24 -9.16 38.56
N GLY A 330 -2.96 -9.28 38.24
CA GLY A 330 -2.09 -10.41 38.61
C GLY A 330 -1.97 -11.45 37.50
N GLY A 331 -2.01 -11.00 36.23
CA GLY A 331 -1.77 -11.80 35.03
C GLY A 331 -2.93 -12.68 34.60
N VAL A 332 -2.64 -13.59 33.65
CA VAL A 332 -3.66 -14.43 32.99
C VAL A 332 -4.46 -15.28 34.00
N GLY A 333 -3.83 -15.78 35.05
CA GLY A 333 -4.49 -16.59 36.11
C GLY A 333 -5.56 -15.79 36.83
N ALA A 334 -5.17 -14.68 37.42
CA ALA A 334 -6.08 -13.81 38.18
C ALA A 334 -7.13 -13.16 37.27
N MET A 335 -6.79 -12.82 36.00
CA MET A 335 -7.77 -12.37 35.02
C MET A 335 -8.83 -13.44 34.77
N SER A 336 -8.44 -14.72 34.65
CA SER A 336 -9.39 -15.82 34.51
C SER A 336 -10.33 -15.95 35.72
N ASP A 337 -9.83 -15.75 36.91
CA ASP A 337 -10.65 -15.80 38.14
C ASP A 337 -11.58 -14.58 38.23
N CYS A 338 -11.09 -13.40 37.86
CA CYS A 338 -11.93 -12.20 37.74
C CYS A 338 -13.12 -12.43 36.78
N VAL A 339 -12.87 -13.00 35.57
CA VAL A 339 -13.94 -13.31 34.61
C VAL A 339 -14.96 -14.27 35.21
N LYS A 340 -14.55 -15.37 35.89
CA LYS A 340 -15.44 -16.32 36.57
C LYS A 340 -16.28 -15.64 37.63
N ALA A 341 -15.68 -14.71 38.39
CA ALA A 341 -16.41 -13.95 39.42
C ALA A 341 -17.55 -13.12 38.77
N PHE A 342 -17.26 -12.42 37.69
CA PHE A 342 -18.27 -11.67 36.93
C PHE A 342 -19.33 -12.55 36.26
N GLU A 343 -19.00 -13.75 35.80
CA GLU A 343 -19.97 -14.73 35.29
C GLU A 343 -20.93 -15.18 36.42
N LYS A 344 -20.42 -15.41 37.60
CA LYS A 344 -21.21 -15.83 38.79
C LYS A 344 -22.09 -14.72 39.36
N LYS A 345 -21.69 -13.46 39.25
CA LYS A 345 -22.37 -12.25 39.69
C LYS A 345 -22.75 -12.25 41.18
N SER A 346 -22.02 -12.96 42.03
CA SER A 346 -22.26 -13.05 43.48
C SER A 346 -21.04 -13.62 44.20
N GLY A 347 -20.91 -13.28 45.50
CA GLY A 347 -19.83 -13.73 46.37
C GLY A 347 -18.71 -12.69 46.51
N ASP A 348 -17.82 -12.95 47.49
CA ASP A 348 -16.78 -12.02 47.89
C ASP A 348 -15.83 -11.60 46.74
N ASP A 349 -15.48 -12.55 45.89
CA ASP A 349 -14.62 -12.25 44.72
C ASP A 349 -15.31 -11.30 43.71
N TYR A 350 -16.63 -11.51 43.47
CA TYR A 350 -17.38 -10.61 42.58
C TYR A 350 -17.50 -9.21 43.19
N GLU A 351 -17.79 -9.13 44.48
CA GLU A 351 -17.90 -7.84 45.17
C GLU A 351 -16.55 -7.10 45.12
N SER A 352 -15.45 -7.80 45.44
CA SER A 352 -14.09 -7.26 45.43
C SER A 352 -13.68 -6.75 44.05
N TYR A 353 -13.81 -7.59 42.99
CA TYR A 353 -13.44 -7.17 41.62
C TYR A 353 -14.38 -6.08 41.07
N SER A 354 -15.70 -6.15 41.41
CA SER A 354 -16.68 -5.15 40.99
C SER A 354 -16.39 -3.78 41.62
N GLU A 355 -16.01 -3.73 42.90
CA GLU A 355 -15.61 -2.52 43.59
C GLU A 355 -14.30 -1.96 43.03
N TRP A 356 -13.29 -2.83 42.85
CA TRP A 356 -11.96 -2.44 42.36
C TRP A 356 -12.02 -1.90 40.91
N LEU A 357 -12.75 -2.57 40.03
CA LEU A 357 -12.90 -2.14 38.63
C LEU A 357 -13.97 -1.04 38.43
N GLY A 358 -14.82 -0.82 39.41
CA GLY A 358 -15.93 0.15 39.34
C GLY A 358 -17.02 -0.25 38.36
N ILE A 359 -17.14 -1.55 38.01
CA ILE A 359 -18.11 -2.09 37.03
C ILE A 359 -18.95 -3.22 37.62
N LYS A 360 -20.16 -3.41 37.09
CA LYS A 360 -21.07 -4.49 37.50
C LYS A 360 -21.15 -5.64 36.52
N ASN A 361 -20.68 -5.44 35.32
CA ASN A 361 -20.66 -6.45 34.26
C ASN A 361 -19.34 -6.35 33.50
N LEU A 362 -18.74 -7.48 33.19
CA LEU A 362 -17.55 -7.61 32.39
C LEU A 362 -17.87 -8.48 31.19
N ASP A 363 -17.73 -7.93 29.98
CA ASP A 363 -17.82 -8.68 28.73
C ASP A 363 -16.41 -8.86 28.16
N ILE A 364 -15.79 -9.96 28.50
CA ILE A 364 -14.42 -10.29 28.07
C ILE A 364 -14.34 -10.55 26.57
N THR A 365 -15.45 -10.80 25.89
CA THR A 365 -15.50 -11.04 24.45
C THR A 365 -15.66 -9.76 23.63
N TYR A 366 -15.95 -8.66 24.31
CA TYR A 366 -16.15 -7.36 23.66
C TYR A 366 -14.90 -6.86 22.95
N PHE A 367 -15.05 -6.46 21.69
CA PHE A 367 -14.03 -5.77 20.92
C PHE A 367 -14.65 -4.78 19.94
N ASN A 368 -14.23 -3.52 19.99
CA ASN A 368 -14.71 -2.49 19.07
C ASN A 368 -13.58 -2.02 18.12
N LYS A 369 -13.41 -2.74 17.00
CA LYS A 369 -12.42 -2.42 15.97
C LYS A 369 -12.46 -0.96 15.48
N SER A 370 -13.66 -0.40 15.31
CA SER A 370 -13.81 0.97 14.81
C SER A 370 -13.31 2.00 15.82
N ALA A 371 -13.61 1.79 17.10
CA ALA A 371 -13.14 2.65 18.19
C ALA A 371 -11.61 2.61 18.29
N VAL A 372 -11.02 1.40 18.31
CA VAL A 372 -9.57 1.21 18.35
C VAL A 372 -8.90 1.91 17.17
N ASN A 373 -9.35 1.67 15.94
CA ASN A 373 -8.74 2.31 14.76
C ASN A 373 -8.85 3.83 14.76
N LYS A 374 -9.88 4.40 15.39
CA LYS A 374 -10.07 5.85 15.49
C LYS A 374 -9.04 6.51 16.40
N SER A 375 -8.63 5.85 17.47
CA SER A 375 -7.72 6.38 18.49
C SER A 375 -6.26 5.94 18.29
N LEU A 376 -6.02 4.78 17.69
CA LEU A 376 -4.75 4.06 17.63
C LEU A 376 -3.54 4.94 17.26
N LYS A 377 -3.63 5.71 16.17
CA LYS A 377 -2.51 6.58 15.75
C LYS A 377 -2.17 7.69 16.76
N LYS A 378 -3.16 8.17 17.50
CA LYS A 378 -2.97 9.20 18.53
C LYS A 378 -2.36 8.59 19.78
N GLU A 379 -2.85 7.45 20.19
CA GLU A 379 -2.39 6.72 21.37
C GLU A 379 -0.95 6.25 21.22
N ILE A 380 -0.58 5.66 20.09
CA ILE A 380 0.80 5.28 19.78
C ILE A 380 1.74 6.47 19.97
N LYS A 381 1.39 7.66 19.47
CA LYS A 381 2.23 8.86 19.61
C LYS A 381 2.37 9.29 21.08
N ALA A 382 1.32 9.15 21.87
CA ALA A 382 1.35 9.49 23.28
C ALA A 382 2.22 8.51 24.08
N ILE A 383 2.06 7.21 23.83
CA ILE A 383 2.82 6.13 24.48
C ILE A 383 4.30 6.20 24.06
N ASP A 384 4.60 6.36 22.76
CA ASP A 384 5.97 6.56 22.27
C ASP A 384 6.67 7.73 22.97
N LYS A 385 5.93 8.82 23.20
CA LYS A 385 6.49 9.98 23.91
C LYS A 385 6.82 9.64 25.36
N ALA A 386 5.97 8.90 26.05
CA ALA A 386 6.20 8.50 27.45
C ALA A 386 7.47 7.64 27.57
N TYR A 387 7.60 6.60 26.75
CA TYR A 387 8.77 5.71 26.79
C TYR A 387 10.07 6.33 26.26
N LYS A 388 10.00 7.35 25.40
CA LYS A 388 11.22 8.09 24.94
C LYS A 388 11.83 8.95 26.05
N THR A 389 11.06 9.32 27.06
CA THR A 389 11.51 10.18 28.16
C THR A 389 11.85 9.38 29.44
N MET A 390 11.70 8.06 29.41
CA MET A 390 12.24 7.18 30.44
C MET A 390 13.77 7.08 30.27
N GLU A 391 14.51 7.63 31.25
CA GLU A 391 15.96 7.50 31.40
C GLU A 391 16.29 6.35 32.36
#